data_28ffd801a5f45a64ad8772973250713a
#
_entry.id   28ffd801a5f45a64ad8772973250713a
#
_cell.length_a   1.000
_cell.length_b   1.000
_cell.length_c   1.000
_cell.angle_alpha   90.00
_cell.angle_beta   90.00
_cell.angle_gamma   90.00
#
_symmetry.space_group_name_H-M   'P 1'
#
loop_
_entity.id
_entity.type
_entity.pdbx_description
1 polymer ?
#
loop_
_entity_poly.entity_id
_entity_poly.type
_entity_poly.pdbx_seq_one_letter_code
_entity_poly.pdbx_strand_id
1 'polypeptide(L)'
;IFMLVTTRGGVQIIARSTTDNIDVAAFISTFGGGGHERAAAGLIRGRELEDVRDELVRRLPEFVRPAVTVAQIMSLGPQVLGTNTPVQEAALRMRRYGYEGYPVVEEGKVVGLLTRRAVDRAMAHQLDYTAGQLMEKGNFSLRPDDSIDKLQRLVTDTGWGQIPVIDPESGEVIGIVTRTDL
;
A
#
# COMPACT_ATOMS: atom_id res chain seq x y z
N ILE A 1 -13.43 -14.33 0.08
CA ILE A 1 -14.51 -14.97 -0.69
C ILE A 1 -15.30 -15.86 0.24
N PHE A 2 -16.64 -15.74 0.21
CA PHE A 2 -17.55 -16.64 0.88
C PHE A 2 -18.45 -17.31 -0.16
N MET A 3 -18.59 -18.62 -0.06
CA MET A 3 -19.48 -19.44 -0.89
C MET A 3 -20.51 -20.10 0.03
N LEU A 4 -21.77 -19.95 -0.32
CA LEU A 4 -22.90 -20.57 0.36
C LEU A 4 -23.55 -21.56 -0.59
N VAL A 5 -23.79 -22.78 -0.13
CA VAL A 5 -24.37 -23.83 -0.95
C VAL A 5 -25.45 -24.58 -0.13
N THR A 6 -26.66 -24.64 -0.66
CA THR A 6 -27.71 -25.45 -0.10
C THR A 6 -27.42 -26.92 -0.37
N THR A 7 -27.45 -27.75 0.69
CA THR A 7 -27.25 -29.18 0.63
C THR A 7 -28.41 -29.90 1.31
N ARG A 8 -28.50 -31.24 1.20
CA ARG A 8 -29.49 -32.02 1.92
C ARG A 8 -29.37 -31.92 3.45
N GLY A 9 -28.19 -31.53 3.96
CA GLY A 9 -27.90 -31.41 5.39
C GLY A 9 -28.06 -30.00 5.95
N GLY A 10 -28.31 -28.98 5.11
CA GLY A 10 -28.39 -27.58 5.48
C GLY A 10 -27.57 -26.67 4.53
N VAL A 11 -27.23 -25.50 4.98
CA VAL A 11 -26.40 -24.53 4.24
C VAL A 11 -24.94 -24.75 4.58
N GLN A 12 -24.13 -25.10 3.57
CA GLN A 12 -22.70 -25.19 3.70
C GLN A 12 -22.08 -23.80 3.40
N ILE A 13 -21.22 -23.34 4.32
CA ILE A 13 -20.39 -22.16 4.13
C ILE A 13 -18.95 -22.61 3.87
N ILE A 14 -18.33 -22.04 2.84
CA ILE A 14 -16.90 -22.19 2.56
C ILE A 14 -16.32 -20.77 2.49
N ALA A 15 -15.29 -20.50 3.29
CA ALA A 15 -14.64 -19.20 3.36
C ALA A 15 -13.15 -19.30 3.00
N ARG A 16 -12.66 -18.30 2.24
CA ARG A 16 -11.26 -18.13 1.89
C ARG A 16 -10.86 -16.67 2.02
N SER A 17 -9.71 -16.41 2.65
CA SER A 17 -9.07 -15.10 2.68
C SER A 17 -7.68 -15.17 2.06
N THR A 18 -7.32 -14.13 1.29
CA THR A 18 -5.98 -13.92 0.73
C THR A 18 -5.18 -12.91 1.56
N THR A 19 -5.80 -12.29 2.56
CA THR A 19 -5.20 -11.28 3.45
C THR A 19 -5.39 -11.65 4.91
N ASP A 20 -4.61 -11.04 5.81
CA ASP A 20 -4.74 -11.22 7.26
C ASP A 20 -5.77 -10.27 7.89
N ASN A 21 -6.49 -9.49 7.05
CA ASN A 21 -7.51 -8.55 7.49
C ASN A 21 -8.77 -9.23 8.04
N ILE A 22 -8.95 -10.52 7.76
CA ILE A 22 -10.04 -11.33 8.31
C ILE A 22 -9.55 -12.73 8.64
N ASP A 23 -9.76 -13.15 9.88
CA ASP A 23 -9.64 -14.52 10.30
C ASP A 23 -10.97 -15.25 9.98
N VAL A 24 -10.97 -16.00 8.86
CA VAL A 24 -12.18 -16.70 8.44
C VAL A 24 -12.51 -17.88 9.35
N ALA A 25 -11.54 -18.47 10.08
CA ALA A 25 -11.83 -19.53 11.05
C ALA A 25 -12.59 -18.96 12.25
N ALA A 26 -12.13 -17.86 12.83
CA ALA A 26 -12.82 -17.16 13.92
C ALA A 26 -14.24 -16.78 13.50
N PHE A 27 -14.41 -16.23 12.27
CA PHE A 27 -15.73 -15.87 11.76
C PHE A 27 -16.64 -17.08 11.56
N ILE A 28 -16.18 -18.13 10.86
CA ILE A 28 -16.97 -19.34 10.58
C ILE A 28 -17.28 -20.15 11.84
N SER A 29 -16.43 -20.06 12.88
CA SER A 29 -16.70 -20.71 14.18
C SER A 29 -17.98 -20.18 14.84
N THR A 30 -18.36 -18.93 14.58
CA THR A 30 -19.61 -18.33 15.09
C THR A 30 -20.87 -18.95 14.46
N PHE A 31 -20.71 -19.66 13.34
CA PHE A 31 -21.75 -20.44 12.66
C PHE A 31 -21.63 -21.94 12.95
N GLY A 32 -20.81 -22.36 13.93
CA GLY A 32 -20.58 -23.75 14.28
C GLY A 32 -19.65 -24.53 13.35
N GLY A 33 -18.91 -23.81 12.49
CA GLY A 33 -17.86 -24.38 11.64
C GLY A 33 -16.46 -24.20 12.22
N GLY A 34 -15.43 -24.35 11.38
CA GLY A 34 -14.03 -24.15 11.77
C GLY A 34 -13.09 -24.29 10.59
N GLY A 35 -11.79 -24.19 10.89
CA GLY A 35 -10.73 -24.25 9.88
C GLY A 35 -9.47 -23.55 10.33
N HIS A 36 -8.78 -22.91 9.39
CA HIS A 36 -7.61 -22.08 9.59
C HIS A 36 -7.90 -20.62 9.23
N GLU A 37 -7.11 -19.70 9.70
CA GLU A 37 -7.26 -18.24 9.51
C GLU A 37 -7.62 -17.83 8.08
N ARG A 38 -7.09 -18.53 7.06
CA ARG A 38 -7.32 -18.23 5.63
C ARG A 38 -8.26 -19.19 4.94
N ALA A 39 -8.73 -20.24 5.62
CA ALA A 39 -9.55 -21.28 5.02
C ALA A 39 -10.44 -21.97 6.05
N ALA A 40 -11.74 -21.75 5.97
CA ALA A 40 -12.69 -22.33 6.91
C ALA A 40 -13.96 -22.82 6.22
N ALA A 41 -14.67 -23.74 6.84
CA ALA A 41 -15.96 -24.23 6.37
C ALA A 41 -16.87 -24.58 7.54
N GLY A 42 -18.18 -24.57 7.29
CA GLY A 42 -19.19 -24.95 8.25
C GLY A 42 -20.44 -25.45 7.57
N LEU A 43 -21.25 -26.23 8.31
CA LEU A 43 -22.56 -26.70 7.88
C LEU A 43 -23.61 -26.20 8.88
N ILE A 44 -24.49 -25.33 8.44
CA ILE A 44 -25.57 -24.74 9.23
C ILE A 44 -26.85 -25.54 8.94
N ARG A 45 -27.38 -26.17 9.96
CA ARG A 45 -28.57 -26.98 9.84
C ARG A 45 -29.83 -26.20 10.23
N GLY A 46 -30.94 -26.50 9.56
CA GLY A 46 -32.27 -25.98 9.93
C GLY A 46 -32.45 -24.49 9.65
N ARG A 47 -31.67 -23.97 8.72
CA ARG A 47 -31.77 -22.57 8.26
C ARG A 47 -31.82 -22.49 6.75
N GLU A 48 -32.48 -21.46 6.25
CA GLU A 48 -32.51 -21.14 4.81
C GLU A 48 -31.26 -20.38 4.40
N LEU A 49 -30.89 -20.47 3.11
CA LEU A 49 -29.67 -19.87 2.57
C LEU A 49 -29.69 -18.33 2.70
N GLU A 50 -30.84 -17.72 2.46
CA GLU A 50 -31.03 -16.27 2.55
C GLU A 50 -30.78 -15.75 3.96
N ASP A 51 -31.31 -16.45 4.98
CA ASP A 51 -31.12 -16.08 6.39
C ASP A 51 -29.66 -16.15 6.80
N VAL A 52 -28.96 -17.19 6.34
CA VAL A 52 -27.52 -17.36 6.62
C VAL A 52 -26.71 -16.28 5.92
N ARG A 53 -27.04 -15.97 4.66
CA ARG A 53 -26.39 -14.90 3.90
C ARG A 53 -26.55 -13.54 4.60
N ASP A 54 -27.77 -13.22 4.99
CA ASP A 54 -28.08 -11.92 5.60
C ASP A 54 -27.38 -11.76 6.96
N GLU A 55 -27.32 -12.84 7.76
CA GLU A 55 -26.56 -12.83 9.00
C GLU A 55 -25.06 -12.71 8.74
N LEU A 56 -24.53 -13.43 7.75
CA LEU A 56 -23.13 -13.35 7.36
C LEU A 56 -22.74 -11.92 6.96
N VAL A 57 -23.51 -11.29 6.08
CA VAL A 57 -23.26 -9.91 5.63
C VAL A 57 -23.34 -8.92 6.81
N ARG A 58 -24.31 -9.07 7.69
CA ARG A 58 -24.48 -8.20 8.87
C ARG A 58 -23.31 -8.30 9.84
N ARG A 59 -22.79 -9.51 10.08
CA ARG A 59 -21.72 -9.76 11.08
C ARG A 59 -20.31 -9.61 10.54
N LEU A 60 -20.12 -9.72 9.21
CA LEU A 60 -18.80 -9.64 8.58
C LEU A 60 -17.98 -8.42 9.01
N PRO A 61 -18.53 -7.20 9.08
CA PRO A 61 -17.78 -6.03 9.51
C PRO A 61 -17.15 -6.14 10.90
N GLU A 62 -17.72 -6.93 11.81
CA GLU A 62 -17.20 -7.13 13.18
C GLU A 62 -15.88 -7.94 13.19
N PHE A 63 -15.62 -8.71 12.12
CA PHE A 63 -14.47 -9.59 11.98
C PHE A 63 -13.43 -9.08 10.98
N VAL A 64 -13.73 -8.01 10.27
CA VAL A 64 -12.77 -7.38 9.35
C VAL A 64 -11.92 -6.38 10.13
N ARG A 65 -10.63 -6.66 10.24
CA ARG A 65 -9.67 -5.68 10.79
C ARG A 65 -9.49 -4.57 9.77
N PRO A 66 -9.53 -3.29 10.18
CA PRO A 66 -9.19 -2.20 9.29
C PRO A 66 -7.81 -2.44 8.69
N ALA A 67 -7.70 -2.35 7.37
CA ALA A 67 -6.39 -2.38 6.72
C ALA A 67 -5.58 -1.18 7.23
N VAL A 68 -4.30 -1.40 7.55
CA VAL A 68 -3.38 -0.29 7.83
C VAL A 68 -3.27 0.54 6.56
N THR A 69 -3.51 1.85 6.69
CA THR A 69 -3.46 2.78 5.58
C THR A 69 -2.10 3.47 5.51
N VAL A 70 -1.77 4.01 4.34
CA VAL A 70 -0.58 4.81 4.11
C VAL A 70 -0.49 5.99 5.08
N ALA A 71 -1.62 6.63 5.40
CA ALA A 71 -1.69 7.73 6.37
C ALA A 71 -1.14 7.38 7.76
N GLN A 72 -1.24 6.10 8.16
CA GLN A 72 -0.80 5.65 9.49
C GLN A 72 0.71 5.42 9.58
N ILE A 73 1.38 5.27 8.43
CA ILE A 73 2.81 4.93 8.37
C ILE A 73 3.66 5.98 7.67
N MET A 74 3.05 6.91 6.91
CA MET A 74 3.80 7.91 6.15
C MET A 74 4.51 8.92 7.05
N SER A 75 5.70 9.34 6.64
CA SER A 75 6.37 10.50 7.21
C SER A 75 5.82 11.77 6.58
N LEU A 76 5.38 12.72 7.39
CA LEU A 76 4.84 14.01 6.95
C LEU A 76 5.93 15.01 6.59
N GLY A 77 5.59 16.00 5.75
CA GLY A 77 6.47 17.09 5.38
C GLY A 77 7.67 16.61 4.54
N PRO A 78 7.44 15.84 3.48
CA PRO A 78 8.50 15.29 2.66
C PRO A 78 9.26 16.42 1.99
N GLN A 79 10.59 16.25 1.88
CA GLN A 79 11.39 17.12 1.06
C GLN A 79 11.36 16.65 -0.39
N VAL A 80 11.12 17.56 -1.30
CA VAL A 80 11.09 17.30 -2.75
C VAL A 80 12.19 18.14 -3.45
N LEU A 81 12.52 17.76 -4.67
CA LEU A 81 13.41 18.53 -5.55
C LEU A 81 12.64 18.98 -6.79
N GLY A 82 12.93 20.17 -7.27
CA GLY A 82 12.49 20.59 -8.60
C GLY A 82 13.34 19.95 -9.70
N THR A 83 12.82 19.84 -10.92
CA THR A 83 13.54 19.30 -12.08
C THR A 83 14.85 20.01 -12.37
N ASN A 84 14.92 21.31 -12.09
CA ASN A 84 16.11 22.14 -12.33
C ASN A 84 17.11 22.15 -11.17
N THR A 85 16.86 21.42 -10.08
CA THR A 85 17.79 21.34 -8.94
C THR A 85 19.13 20.76 -9.38
N PRO A 86 20.28 21.45 -9.18
CA PRO A 86 21.60 20.90 -9.52
C PRO A 86 21.92 19.64 -8.73
N VAL A 87 22.63 18.70 -9.35
CA VAL A 87 23.00 17.42 -8.70
C VAL A 87 23.86 17.65 -7.44
N GLN A 88 24.71 18.69 -7.43
CA GLN A 88 25.53 19.05 -6.28
C GLN A 88 24.68 19.44 -5.07
N GLU A 89 23.60 20.17 -5.29
CA GLU A 89 22.64 20.52 -4.25
C GLU A 89 21.90 19.29 -3.75
N ALA A 90 21.44 18.43 -4.65
CA ALA A 90 20.81 17.17 -4.29
C ALA A 90 21.75 16.29 -3.44
N ALA A 91 23.03 16.19 -3.82
CA ALA A 91 24.05 15.47 -3.07
C ALA A 91 24.26 16.02 -1.65
N LEU A 92 24.30 17.34 -1.49
CA LEU A 92 24.42 17.99 -0.19
C LEU A 92 23.21 17.70 0.70
N ARG A 93 21.99 17.78 0.15
CA ARG A 93 20.75 17.47 0.87
C ARG A 93 20.71 15.99 1.29
N MET A 94 21.07 15.06 0.39
CA MET A 94 21.13 13.61 0.70
C MET A 94 22.12 13.31 1.84
N ARG A 95 23.29 13.91 1.82
CA ARG A 95 24.30 13.75 2.89
C ARG A 95 23.81 14.32 4.21
N ARG A 96 23.19 15.51 4.19
CA ARG A 96 22.72 16.20 5.39
C ARG A 96 21.62 15.45 6.11
N TYR A 97 20.66 14.88 5.37
CA TYR A 97 19.46 14.25 5.92
C TYR A 97 19.50 12.72 5.90
N GLY A 98 20.51 12.12 5.29
CA GLY A 98 20.63 10.65 5.21
C GLY A 98 19.63 9.98 4.26
N TYR A 99 18.99 10.74 3.36
CA TYR A 99 17.96 10.18 2.48
C TYR A 99 18.56 9.41 1.30
N GLU A 100 17.90 8.31 0.94
CA GLU A 100 18.30 7.45 -0.18
C GLU A 100 17.72 7.92 -1.53
N GLY A 101 16.76 8.86 -1.50
CA GLY A 101 16.16 9.46 -2.69
C GLY A 101 15.28 10.65 -2.37
N TYR A 102 14.90 11.35 -3.43
CA TYR A 102 13.97 12.46 -3.38
C TYR A 102 12.94 12.35 -4.49
N PRO A 103 11.65 12.54 -4.20
CA PRO A 103 10.67 12.81 -5.24
C PRO A 103 11.04 14.08 -5.99
N VAL A 104 11.00 14.02 -7.31
CA VAL A 104 11.19 15.18 -8.18
C VAL A 104 9.84 15.67 -8.64
N VAL A 105 9.60 16.97 -8.49
CA VAL A 105 8.34 17.60 -8.83
C VAL A 105 8.53 18.68 -9.90
N GLU A 106 7.50 18.80 -10.73
CA GLU A 106 7.35 19.88 -11.71
C GLU A 106 5.93 20.41 -11.62
N GLU A 107 5.79 21.72 -11.47
CA GLU A 107 4.47 22.35 -11.24
C GLU A 107 3.65 21.69 -10.12
N GLY A 108 4.32 21.29 -9.03
CA GLY A 108 3.69 20.63 -7.88
C GLY A 108 3.38 19.14 -8.05
N LYS A 109 3.58 18.58 -9.24
CA LYS A 109 3.28 17.16 -9.53
C LYS A 109 4.55 16.30 -9.54
N VAL A 110 4.44 15.07 -9.05
CA VAL A 110 5.54 14.10 -9.10
C VAL A 110 5.81 13.72 -10.56
N VAL A 111 7.05 13.87 -10.99
CA VAL A 111 7.52 13.51 -12.36
C VAL A 111 8.63 12.46 -12.33
N GLY A 112 9.20 12.16 -11.18
CA GLY A 112 10.21 11.12 -11.02
C GLY A 112 10.74 10.98 -9.60
N LEU A 113 11.71 10.06 -9.45
CA LEU A 113 12.47 9.84 -8.23
C LEU A 113 13.97 10.00 -8.54
N LEU A 114 14.67 10.87 -7.82
CA LEU A 114 16.12 10.97 -7.86
C LEU A 114 16.72 10.10 -6.76
N THR A 115 17.39 9.02 -7.13
CA THR A 115 18.01 8.10 -6.19
C THR A 115 19.42 8.54 -5.78
N ARG A 116 19.87 8.21 -4.55
CA ARG A 116 21.24 8.42 -4.10
C ARG A 116 22.25 7.80 -5.06
N ARG A 117 21.99 6.60 -5.55
CA ARG A 117 22.84 5.89 -6.51
C ARG A 117 23.09 6.72 -7.79
N ALA A 118 22.05 7.37 -8.32
CA ALA A 118 22.18 8.22 -9.51
C ALA A 118 23.03 9.46 -9.21
N VAL A 119 22.80 10.09 -8.06
CA VAL A 119 23.56 11.26 -7.59
C VAL A 119 25.03 10.92 -7.37
N ASP A 120 25.33 9.84 -6.63
CA ASP A 120 26.72 9.43 -6.34
C ASP A 120 27.50 9.12 -7.63
N ARG A 121 26.83 8.47 -8.61
CA ARG A 121 27.43 8.22 -9.93
C ARG A 121 27.74 9.53 -10.67
N ALA A 122 26.81 10.47 -10.70
CA ALA A 122 27.01 11.75 -11.37
C ALA A 122 28.15 12.56 -10.70
N MET A 123 28.20 12.57 -9.37
CA MET A 123 29.26 13.24 -8.61
C MET A 123 30.64 12.60 -8.85
N ALA A 124 30.72 11.26 -8.88
CA ALA A 124 31.96 10.54 -9.15
C ALA A 124 32.54 10.84 -10.55
N HIS A 125 31.67 11.10 -11.51
CA HIS A 125 32.08 11.44 -12.89
C HIS A 125 32.09 12.96 -13.16
N GLN A 126 31.92 13.79 -12.14
CA GLN A 126 31.91 15.25 -12.23
C GLN A 126 30.90 15.78 -13.28
N LEU A 127 29.73 15.13 -13.36
CA LEU A 127 28.71 15.50 -14.33
C LEU A 127 27.87 16.68 -13.78
N ASP A 128 27.68 17.68 -14.62
CA ASP A 128 26.88 18.87 -14.29
C ASP A 128 25.43 18.64 -14.78
N TYR A 129 24.70 17.80 -14.06
CA TYR A 129 23.32 17.47 -14.37
C TYR A 129 22.34 18.04 -13.34
N THR A 130 21.08 18.13 -13.75
CA THR A 130 19.97 18.47 -12.85
C THR A 130 19.23 17.22 -12.39
N ALA A 131 18.40 17.39 -11.35
CA ALA A 131 17.53 16.32 -10.84
C ALA A 131 16.65 15.72 -11.95
N GLY A 132 16.08 16.57 -12.81
CA GLY A 132 15.23 16.15 -13.92
C GLY A 132 15.95 15.31 -14.99
N GLN A 133 17.27 15.52 -15.15
CA GLN A 133 18.08 14.74 -16.09
C GLN A 133 18.51 13.39 -15.54
N LEU A 134 18.61 13.27 -14.21
CA LEU A 134 19.11 12.07 -13.53
C LEU A 134 18.00 11.20 -12.93
N MET A 135 16.80 11.76 -12.73
CA MET A 135 15.71 11.05 -12.11
C MET A 135 15.26 9.83 -12.92
N GLU A 136 14.79 8.83 -12.23
CA GLU A 136 13.97 7.78 -12.79
C GLU A 136 12.59 8.37 -13.03
N LYS A 137 12.18 8.45 -14.31
CA LYS A 137 10.91 9.07 -14.70
C LYS A 137 9.72 8.22 -14.26
N GLY A 138 8.69 8.85 -13.78
CA GLY A 138 7.43 8.23 -13.39
C GLY A 138 6.61 9.16 -12.50
N ASN A 139 5.32 8.95 -12.49
CA ASN A 139 4.37 9.69 -11.65
C ASN A 139 3.77 8.79 -10.56
N PHE A 140 4.54 7.82 -10.09
CA PHE A 140 4.10 6.88 -9.07
C PHE A 140 3.91 7.59 -7.73
N SER A 141 2.72 7.43 -7.17
CA SER A 141 2.35 8.00 -5.88
C SER A 141 1.26 7.19 -5.20
N LEU A 142 1.08 7.41 -3.92
CA LEU A 142 0.02 6.85 -3.11
C LEU A 142 -0.86 7.96 -2.55
N ARG A 143 -2.04 7.58 -2.09
CA ARG A 143 -2.94 8.45 -1.32
C ARG A 143 -2.94 8.03 0.14
N PRO A 144 -3.33 8.91 1.07
CA PRO A 144 -3.39 8.57 2.49
C PRO A 144 -4.25 7.37 2.84
N ASP A 145 -5.34 7.16 2.09
CA ASP A 145 -6.30 6.06 2.26
C ASP A 145 -5.91 4.75 1.54
N ASP A 146 -4.82 4.76 0.77
CA ASP A 146 -4.32 3.55 0.15
C ASP A 146 -3.84 2.52 1.19
N SER A 147 -4.00 1.23 0.85
CA SER A 147 -3.55 0.12 1.70
C SER A 147 -2.04 -0.14 1.58
N ILE A 148 -1.46 -0.76 2.61
CA ILE A 148 -0.07 -1.24 2.57
C ILE A 148 0.16 -2.23 1.41
N ASP A 149 -0.82 -3.06 1.07
CA ASP A 149 -0.72 -3.97 -0.07
C ASP A 149 -0.49 -3.22 -1.39
N LYS A 150 -1.09 -2.03 -1.55
CA LYS A 150 -0.85 -1.17 -2.72
C LYS A 150 0.56 -0.60 -2.72
N LEU A 151 1.07 -0.17 -1.56
CA LEU A 151 2.46 0.25 -1.39
C LEU A 151 3.42 -0.88 -1.79
N GLN A 152 3.20 -2.10 -1.26
CA GLN A 152 4.05 -3.25 -1.55
C GLN A 152 4.11 -3.58 -3.04
N ARG A 153 2.97 -3.58 -3.72
CA ARG A 153 2.90 -3.77 -5.18
C ARG A 153 3.68 -2.67 -5.90
N LEU A 154 3.45 -1.41 -5.54
CA LEU A 154 4.09 -0.28 -6.21
C LEU A 154 5.61 -0.31 -6.05
N VAL A 155 6.13 -0.62 -4.87
CA VAL A 155 7.57 -0.80 -4.60
C VAL A 155 8.13 -1.97 -5.43
N THR A 156 7.40 -3.07 -5.55
CA THR A 156 7.81 -4.25 -6.32
C THR A 156 7.84 -3.96 -7.82
N ASP A 157 6.81 -3.31 -8.34
CA ASP A 157 6.63 -3.07 -9.77
C ASP A 157 7.59 -1.99 -10.30
N THR A 158 7.84 -0.95 -9.50
CA THR A 158 8.67 0.20 -9.91
C THR A 158 10.13 0.08 -9.49
N GLY A 159 10.41 -0.69 -8.45
CA GLY A 159 11.73 -0.73 -7.79
C GLY A 159 12.04 0.51 -6.95
N TRP A 160 11.12 1.50 -6.87
CA TRP A 160 11.31 2.70 -6.05
C TRP A 160 11.35 2.34 -4.57
N GLY A 161 12.39 2.76 -3.87
CA GLY A 161 12.54 2.56 -2.42
C GLY A 161 11.77 3.58 -1.58
N GLN A 162 11.26 4.63 -2.22
CA GLN A 162 10.55 5.74 -1.59
C GLN A 162 9.40 6.16 -2.50
N ILE A 163 8.19 6.14 -1.97
CA ILE A 163 6.98 6.48 -2.71
C ILE A 163 6.38 7.74 -2.11
N PRO A 164 6.20 8.81 -2.89
CA PRO A 164 5.52 10.01 -2.43
C PRO A 164 4.02 9.73 -2.19
N VAL A 165 3.49 10.38 -1.15
CA VAL A 165 2.07 10.39 -0.84
C VAL A 165 1.51 11.75 -1.22
N ILE A 166 0.49 11.77 -2.06
CA ILE A 166 -0.13 12.99 -2.56
C ILE A 166 -1.50 13.22 -1.93
N ASP A 167 -1.81 14.47 -1.70
CA ASP A 167 -3.15 14.89 -1.36
C ASP A 167 -4.08 14.69 -2.56
N PRO A 168 -5.22 14.01 -2.40
CA PRO A 168 -6.11 13.69 -3.51
C PRO A 168 -6.81 14.91 -4.13
N GLU A 169 -6.91 16.03 -3.40
CA GLU A 169 -7.59 17.24 -3.86
C GLU A 169 -6.63 18.20 -4.57
N SER A 170 -5.49 18.49 -3.92
CA SER A 170 -4.49 19.43 -4.47
C SER A 170 -3.48 18.76 -5.41
N GLY A 171 -3.23 17.45 -5.25
CA GLY A 171 -2.17 16.73 -5.93
C GLY A 171 -0.76 17.02 -5.39
N GLU A 172 -0.63 17.80 -4.33
CA GLU A 172 0.64 18.13 -3.70
C GLU A 172 1.20 16.94 -2.90
N VAL A 173 2.53 16.87 -2.80
CA VAL A 173 3.20 15.84 -1.99
C VAL A 173 3.10 16.20 -0.52
N ILE A 174 2.36 15.42 0.26
CA ILE A 174 2.11 15.64 1.69
C ILE A 174 2.89 14.69 2.60
N GLY A 175 3.35 13.57 2.06
CA GLY A 175 4.08 12.54 2.81
C GLY A 175 4.99 11.72 1.92
N ILE A 176 5.73 10.85 2.57
CA ILE A 176 6.55 9.83 1.93
C ILE A 176 6.46 8.52 2.72
N VAL A 177 6.44 7.41 2.03
CA VAL A 177 6.61 6.08 2.60
C VAL A 177 7.81 5.39 1.95
N THR A 178 8.48 4.57 2.72
CA THR A 178 9.68 3.88 2.27
C THR A 178 9.48 2.35 2.33
N ARG A 179 10.39 1.63 1.70
CA ARG A 179 10.40 0.16 1.77
C ARG A 179 10.54 -0.36 3.21
N THR A 180 11.12 0.43 4.11
CA THR A 180 11.32 0.05 5.53
C THR A 180 10.06 0.22 6.37
N ASP A 181 9.01 0.83 5.83
CA ASP A 181 7.72 0.99 6.49
C ASP A 181 6.77 -0.21 6.21
N LEU A 182 7.24 -1.18 5.40
CA LEU A 182 6.58 -2.46 5.14
C LEU A 182 6.98 -3.52 6.15
#